data_1384e7e4de5a738d81e405160c2f3814
#
_entry.id   1384e7e4de5a738d81e405160c2f3814
#
_cell.length_a   1.000
_cell.length_b   1.000
_cell.length_c   1.000
_cell.angle_alpha   90.00
_cell.angle_beta   90.00
_cell.angle_gamma   90.00
#
_symmetry.space_group_name_H-M   'P 1'
#
loop_
_entity.id
_entity.type
_entity.pdbx_description
1 polymer ?
#
loop_
_entity_poly.entity_id
_entity_poly.type
_entity_poly.pdbx_seq_one_letter_code
_entity_poly.pdbx_strand_id
1 'polypeptide(L)'
;SDLLKDTVSSFRLGSAIDETSQICDYHIGQSHFLECWDMGVSWHEDTCSPVQPLLAPLFDTCSDLEVLSSLLKENNNSHDIVLDFFENFSDISVNFEDFLKLGTAKLVPSLVNDLPNVDQALLRIEPKEFTPTENSLEVLLTPDFHTWDGQFSNNGWMMECPQPITKLTWDNALLISPVLAKKLEQKYPKLELLPKATMLNETGQIAPDTAVFQDGKQKAPIVTLKVGDHHEYNAPLYVQPGLADYTVVSTIGQGRSRVGRVGSGTGFNSCSLLHTDSNRISTGATIEPTGDFHILANVQEHWSMEGRAIVRETNAKYYAEHEDFAHHMGAESHSPPMWGKDQDASIAEKATTTPRGNSAYEHPDHTYEHSETFGLHQWGMSIDLNQCTGCSACVVACQSENNIPVVGKDQV
;
A
#
# COMPACT_ATOMS: atom_id res chain seq x y z
N SER A 1 13.36 8.20 -23.96
CA SER A 1 13.62 9.65 -24.09
C SER A 1 14.01 10.05 -25.51
N ASP A 2 14.75 9.23 -26.24
CA ASP A 2 15.19 9.60 -27.61
C ASP A 2 14.03 9.56 -28.63
N LEU A 3 13.07 8.68 -28.42
CA LEU A 3 11.86 8.62 -29.25
C LEU A 3 11.02 9.90 -29.22
N LEU A 4 10.98 10.61 -28.09
CA LEU A 4 10.24 11.86 -27.96
C LEU A 4 10.93 13.04 -28.64
N LYS A 5 12.25 12.98 -28.83
CA LYS A 5 13.01 14.04 -29.49
C LYS A 5 12.72 14.15 -30.99
N ASP A 6 12.26 13.05 -31.59
CA ASP A 6 11.96 12.98 -33.03
C ASP A 6 10.49 13.29 -33.32
N THR A 7 9.67 13.62 -32.32
CA THR A 7 8.26 13.99 -32.49
C THR A 7 8.12 15.47 -32.77
N VAL A 8 7.08 15.85 -33.54
CA VAL A 8 6.79 17.25 -33.87
C VAL A 8 6.38 18.06 -32.63
N SER A 9 5.63 17.43 -31.72
CA SER A 9 5.24 18.01 -30.44
C SER A 9 4.89 16.88 -29.49
N SER A 10 5.23 17.04 -28.24
CA SER A 10 4.97 16.10 -27.16
C SER A 10 4.21 16.77 -26.02
N PHE A 11 3.19 16.07 -25.54
CA PHE A 11 2.31 16.53 -24.47
C PHE A 11 2.28 15.51 -23.33
N ARG A 12 2.35 16.00 -22.11
CA ARG A 12 2.13 15.20 -20.90
C ARG A 12 0.88 15.68 -20.19
N LEU A 13 -0.12 14.84 -20.09
CA LEU A 13 -1.25 15.04 -19.19
C LEU A 13 -0.93 14.38 -17.84
N GLY A 14 -1.00 15.13 -16.75
CA GLY A 14 -0.66 14.58 -15.44
C GLY A 14 -0.96 15.51 -14.31
N SER A 15 -1.23 14.94 -13.12
CA SER A 15 -1.55 15.69 -11.90
C SER A 15 -0.36 16.41 -11.27
N ALA A 16 0.86 16.07 -11.67
CA ALA A 16 2.09 16.70 -11.19
C ALA A 16 3.14 16.77 -12.30
N ILE A 17 4.04 17.74 -12.18
CA ILE A 17 5.18 17.85 -13.09
C ILE A 17 6.19 16.77 -12.69
N ASP A 18 6.23 15.69 -13.46
CA ASP A 18 7.07 14.52 -13.24
C ASP A 18 8.26 14.45 -14.21
N GLU A 19 9.00 13.33 -14.20
CA GLU A 19 10.15 13.09 -15.08
C GLU A 19 9.75 13.13 -16.56
N THR A 20 8.55 12.65 -16.90
CA THR A 20 8.03 12.69 -18.27
C THR A 20 7.71 14.11 -18.69
N SER A 21 7.13 14.91 -17.79
CA SER A 21 6.84 16.32 -18.03
C SER A 21 8.08 17.13 -18.40
N GLN A 22 9.25 16.75 -17.89
CA GLN A 22 10.51 17.45 -18.18
C GLN A 22 11.03 17.25 -19.59
N ILE A 23 10.65 16.16 -20.23
CA ILE A 23 11.10 15.81 -21.58
C ILE A 23 10.05 16.08 -22.65
N CYS A 24 8.81 16.40 -22.25
CA CYS A 24 7.75 16.82 -23.15
C CYS A 24 7.77 18.35 -23.35
N ASP A 25 7.28 18.80 -24.52
CA ASP A 25 7.19 20.20 -24.85
C ASP A 25 6.14 20.93 -24.02
N TYR A 26 5.06 20.24 -23.70
CA TYR A 26 3.91 20.80 -22.97
C TYR A 26 3.48 19.87 -21.84
N HIS A 27 3.10 20.46 -20.71
CA HIS A 27 2.43 19.79 -19.61
C HIS A 27 1.03 20.37 -19.42
N ILE A 28 0.02 19.49 -19.44
CA ILE A 28 -1.38 19.82 -19.19
C ILE A 28 -1.74 19.28 -17.81
N GLY A 29 -2.28 20.10 -16.94
CA GLY A 29 -2.75 19.68 -15.63
C GLY A 29 -3.95 18.74 -15.76
N GLN A 30 -3.84 17.54 -15.20
CA GLN A 30 -4.91 16.55 -15.20
C GLN A 30 -5.83 16.76 -13.99
N SER A 31 -7.14 16.78 -14.23
CA SER A 31 -8.14 16.77 -13.17
C SER A 31 -8.09 15.47 -12.39
N HIS A 32 -8.27 15.58 -11.09
CA HIS A 32 -8.42 14.40 -10.24
C HIS A 32 -9.80 13.75 -10.50
N PHE A 33 -9.91 12.43 -10.33
CA PHE A 33 -11.19 11.73 -10.56
C PHE A 33 -12.33 12.23 -9.65
N LEU A 34 -12.03 12.87 -8.54
CA LEU A 34 -13.03 13.55 -7.68
C LEU A 34 -13.49 14.91 -8.22
N GLU A 35 -12.84 15.43 -9.26
CA GLU A 35 -13.08 16.76 -9.85
C GLU A 35 -13.72 16.71 -11.23
N CYS A 36 -13.82 15.52 -11.83
CA CYS A 36 -14.35 15.36 -13.19
C CYS A 36 -15.30 14.17 -13.32
N TRP A 37 -16.13 14.20 -14.36
CA TRP A 37 -16.98 13.07 -14.71
C TRP A 37 -16.18 12.01 -15.44
N ASP A 38 -16.49 10.75 -15.16
CA ASP A 38 -15.98 9.58 -15.85
C ASP A 38 -16.94 8.40 -15.71
N MET A 39 -16.63 7.27 -16.30
CA MET A 39 -17.42 6.06 -16.22
C MET A 39 -16.54 4.83 -16.12
N GLY A 40 -16.76 4.03 -15.07
CA GLY A 40 -16.20 2.69 -14.95
C GLY A 40 -17.01 1.68 -15.76
N VAL A 41 -16.34 0.85 -16.56
CA VAL A 41 -16.99 -0.19 -17.36
C VAL A 41 -16.41 -1.55 -16.98
N SER A 42 -17.28 -2.49 -16.63
CA SER A 42 -16.94 -3.90 -16.44
C SER A 42 -17.40 -4.70 -17.65
N TRP A 43 -16.45 -5.01 -18.52
CA TRP A 43 -16.71 -5.80 -19.73
C TRP A 43 -17.13 -7.25 -19.45
N HIS A 44 -16.76 -7.76 -18.29
CA HIS A 44 -17.09 -9.14 -17.91
C HIS A 44 -18.56 -9.29 -17.49
N GLU A 45 -19.11 -8.25 -16.86
CA GLU A 45 -20.48 -8.26 -16.35
C GLU A 45 -21.44 -7.40 -17.18
N ASP A 46 -20.96 -6.79 -18.27
CA ASP A 46 -21.70 -5.81 -19.07
C ASP A 46 -22.36 -4.73 -18.22
N THR A 47 -21.59 -4.20 -17.24
CA THR A 47 -22.04 -3.17 -16.33
C THR A 47 -21.21 -1.91 -16.43
N CYS A 48 -21.84 -0.77 -16.22
CA CYS A 48 -21.15 0.50 -16.03
C CYS A 48 -21.54 1.16 -14.70
N SER A 49 -20.65 1.97 -14.19
CA SER A 49 -20.84 2.75 -12.97
C SER A 49 -20.37 4.19 -13.19
N PRO A 50 -21.15 5.20 -12.72
CA PRO A 50 -20.75 6.60 -12.90
C PRO A 50 -19.62 6.97 -11.93
N VAL A 51 -18.67 7.74 -12.40
CA VAL A 51 -17.75 8.49 -11.55
C VAL A 51 -18.23 9.92 -11.54
N GLN A 52 -18.79 10.36 -10.43
CA GLN A 52 -19.34 11.70 -10.26
C GLN A 52 -18.33 12.59 -9.53
N PRO A 53 -18.10 13.84 -9.97
CA PRO A 53 -17.25 14.76 -9.24
C PRO A 53 -17.87 15.08 -7.88
N LEU A 54 -17.07 15.04 -6.83
CA LEU A 54 -17.43 15.46 -5.47
C LEU A 54 -16.98 16.88 -5.19
N LEU A 55 -16.03 17.40 -5.98
CA LEU A 55 -15.41 18.71 -5.83
C LEU A 55 -15.44 19.44 -7.16
N ALA A 56 -15.47 20.75 -7.13
CA ALA A 56 -15.09 21.54 -8.29
C ALA A 56 -13.57 21.45 -8.47
N PRO A 57 -13.05 21.53 -9.70
CA PRO A 57 -11.61 21.56 -9.94
C PRO A 57 -10.92 22.64 -9.11
N LEU A 58 -9.89 22.25 -8.37
CA LEU A 58 -9.11 23.18 -7.51
C LEU A 58 -8.17 24.07 -8.32
N PHE A 59 -7.81 23.62 -9.51
CA PHE A 59 -6.90 24.29 -10.42
C PHE A 59 -7.47 24.30 -11.84
N ASP A 60 -6.85 25.03 -12.74
CA ASP A 60 -7.17 25.02 -14.17
C ASP A 60 -6.62 23.71 -14.78
N THR A 61 -7.44 22.68 -14.77
CA THR A 61 -7.11 21.32 -15.18
C THR A 61 -8.14 20.78 -16.16
N CYS A 62 -7.75 19.75 -16.91
CA CYS A 62 -8.62 19.03 -17.86
C CYS A 62 -8.70 17.54 -17.51
N SER A 63 -9.84 16.92 -17.76
CA SER A 63 -9.97 15.47 -17.71
C SER A 63 -9.37 14.80 -18.95
N ASP A 64 -9.11 13.50 -18.86
CA ASP A 64 -8.66 12.68 -20.01
C ASP A 64 -9.68 12.74 -21.15
N LEU A 65 -10.97 12.68 -20.82
CA LEU A 65 -12.07 12.73 -21.78
C LEU A 65 -12.11 14.07 -22.52
N GLU A 66 -11.92 15.18 -21.84
CA GLU A 66 -11.91 16.51 -22.44
C GLU A 66 -10.72 16.73 -23.37
N VAL A 67 -9.54 16.22 -22.99
CA VAL A 67 -8.37 16.25 -23.86
C VAL A 67 -8.60 15.43 -25.11
N LEU A 68 -9.13 14.21 -25.00
CA LEU A 68 -9.44 13.36 -26.15
C LEU A 68 -10.52 13.97 -27.05
N SER A 69 -11.58 14.55 -26.47
CA SER A 69 -12.63 15.26 -27.22
C SER A 69 -12.05 16.45 -28.00
N SER A 70 -11.15 17.21 -27.38
CA SER A 70 -10.48 18.32 -28.05
C SER A 70 -9.61 17.86 -29.23
N LEU A 71 -8.94 16.71 -29.11
CA LEU A 71 -8.18 16.10 -30.22
C LEU A 71 -9.10 15.67 -31.39
N LEU A 72 -10.32 15.23 -31.04
CA LEU A 72 -11.36 14.90 -32.05
C LEU A 72 -12.07 16.14 -32.61
N LYS A 73 -11.77 17.33 -32.05
CA LYS A 73 -12.38 18.63 -32.42
C LYS A 73 -13.87 18.73 -32.04
N GLU A 74 -14.30 18.02 -31.05
CA GLU A 74 -15.68 18.01 -30.55
C GLU A 74 -15.88 19.02 -29.43
N ASN A 75 -14.84 19.28 -28.61
CA ASN A 75 -14.84 20.24 -27.50
C ASN A 75 -15.96 20.03 -26.45
N ASN A 76 -16.33 18.78 -26.19
CA ASN A 76 -17.31 18.42 -25.20
C ASN A 76 -16.67 18.40 -23.80
N ASN A 77 -17.44 18.78 -22.78
CA ASN A 77 -17.02 18.60 -21.39
C ASN A 77 -17.21 17.14 -20.94
N SER A 78 -16.59 16.75 -19.86
CA SER A 78 -16.61 15.38 -19.36
C SER A 78 -18.01 14.86 -19.02
N HIS A 79 -18.91 15.72 -18.51
CA HIS A 79 -20.32 15.34 -18.22
C HIS A 79 -21.06 14.94 -19.51
N ASP A 80 -20.98 15.76 -20.54
CA ASP A 80 -21.71 15.51 -21.77
C ASP A 80 -21.20 14.27 -22.50
N ILE A 81 -19.89 14.01 -22.42
CA ILE A 81 -19.29 12.78 -22.96
C ILE A 81 -19.84 11.53 -22.25
N VAL A 82 -19.89 11.57 -20.92
CA VAL A 82 -20.43 10.45 -20.10
C VAL A 82 -21.92 10.25 -20.36
N LEU A 83 -22.68 11.33 -20.47
CA LEU A 83 -24.12 11.28 -20.78
C LEU A 83 -24.34 10.66 -22.17
N ASP A 84 -23.63 11.14 -23.18
CA ASP A 84 -23.75 10.62 -24.56
C ASP A 84 -23.37 9.14 -24.64
N PHE A 85 -22.29 8.75 -23.96
CA PHE A 85 -21.91 7.34 -23.87
C PHE A 85 -23.04 6.50 -23.20
N PHE A 86 -23.57 6.96 -22.10
CA PHE A 86 -24.64 6.27 -21.38
C PHE A 86 -25.89 6.10 -22.26
N GLU A 87 -26.34 7.17 -22.92
CA GLU A 87 -27.52 7.15 -23.78
C GLU A 87 -27.36 6.21 -24.99
N ASN A 88 -26.14 6.09 -25.52
CA ASN A 88 -25.88 5.25 -26.69
C ASN A 88 -25.62 3.78 -26.39
N PHE A 89 -25.11 3.45 -25.19
CA PHE A 89 -24.62 2.11 -24.86
C PHE A 89 -25.32 1.44 -23.66
N SER A 90 -26.18 2.15 -22.92
CA SER A 90 -26.93 1.53 -21.81
C SER A 90 -28.22 0.88 -22.27
N ASP A 91 -28.74 0.00 -21.42
CA ASP A 91 -30.12 -0.50 -21.56
C ASP A 91 -31.09 0.68 -21.36
N ILE A 92 -31.94 0.91 -22.35
CA ILE A 92 -32.88 2.04 -22.45
C ILE A 92 -33.90 2.06 -21.27
N SER A 93 -33.96 1.03 -20.46
CA SER A 93 -34.88 0.92 -19.32
C SER A 93 -34.56 1.85 -18.15
N VAL A 94 -33.34 2.39 -18.07
CA VAL A 94 -32.85 3.25 -16.98
C VAL A 94 -32.49 4.61 -17.55
N ASN A 95 -33.05 5.69 -16.98
CA ASN A 95 -32.63 7.04 -17.37
C ASN A 95 -31.34 7.43 -16.61
N PHE A 96 -30.66 8.48 -17.06
CA PHE A 96 -29.37 8.89 -16.50
C PHE A 96 -29.48 9.30 -15.02
N GLU A 97 -30.56 9.96 -14.60
CA GLU A 97 -30.75 10.34 -13.19
C GLU A 97 -30.90 9.11 -12.28
N ASP A 98 -31.63 8.10 -12.73
CA ASP A 98 -31.78 6.86 -11.99
C ASP A 98 -30.47 6.06 -11.97
N PHE A 99 -29.71 6.07 -13.06
CA PHE A 99 -28.35 5.51 -13.10
C PHE A 99 -27.44 6.14 -12.05
N LEU A 100 -27.44 7.47 -11.94
CA LEU A 100 -26.66 8.16 -10.92
C LEU A 100 -27.06 7.79 -9.48
N LYS A 101 -28.36 7.55 -9.24
CA LYS A 101 -28.87 7.15 -7.92
C LYS A 101 -28.58 5.68 -7.61
N LEU A 102 -28.71 4.80 -8.61
CA LEU A 102 -28.48 3.35 -8.47
C LEU A 102 -26.98 3.01 -8.43
N GLY A 103 -26.14 3.85 -9.04
CA GLY A 103 -24.71 3.65 -9.10
C GLY A 103 -24.24 2.61 -10.12
N THR A 104 -25.17 1.89 -10.76
CA THR A 104 -24.84 0.89 -11.80
C THR A 104 -25.95 0.79 -12.85
N ALA A 105 -25.59 0.48 -14.09
CA ALA A 105 -26.50 0.10 -15.15
C ALA A 105 -25.91 -1.03 -16.00
N LYS A 106 -26.78 -1.75 -16.73
CA LYS A 106 -26.34 -2.72 -17.73
C LYS A 106 -26.03 -2.00 -19.03
N LEU A 107 -24.94 -2.43 -19.66
CA LEU A 107 -24.61 -2.03 -21.01
C LEU A 107 -25.29 -2.97 -22.02
N VAL A 108 -25.62 -2.45 -23.19
CA VAL A 108 -25.99 -3.31 -24.30
C VAL A 108 -24.75 -4.11 -24.69
N PRO A 109 -24.81 -5.45 -24.65
CA PRO A 109 -23.65 -6.27 -24.95
C PRO A 109 -23.08 -5.89 -26.30
N SER A 110 -21.86 -5.38 -26.34
CA SER A 110 -21.11 -5.31 -27.58
C SER A 110 -20.84 -6.75 -27.98
N LEU A 111 -21.44 -7.19 -29.07
CA LEU A 111 -21.11 -8.49 -29.65
C LEU A 111 -19.65 -8.44 -30.11
N VAL A 112 -18.74 -8.82 -29.22
CA VAL A 112 -17.37 -9.14 -29.59
C VAL A 112 -17.44 -10.42 -30.41
N ASN A 113 -17.58 -10.27 -31.72
CA ASN A 113 -17.69 -11.41 -32.62
C ASN A 113 -16.38 -12.19 -32.79
N ASP A 114 -15.26 -11.61 -32.38
CA ASP A 114 -13.95 -12.22 -32.49
C ASP A 114 -13.38 -12.52 -31.09
N LEU A 115 -13.62 -13.73 -30.61
CA LEU A 115 -12.86 -14.23 -29.46
C LEU A 115 -11.37 -14.27 -29.82
N PRO A 116 -10.49 -13.80 -28.93
CA PRO A 116 -9.05 -13.89 -29.16
C PRO A 116 -8.66 -15.33 -29.42
N ASN A 117 -7.88 -15.56 -30.47
CA ASN A 117 -7.39 -16.91 -30.78
C ASN A 117 -6.35 -17.32 -29.73
N VAL A 118 -6.85 -17.94 -28.65
CA VAL A 118 -6.05 -18.37 -27.50
C VAL A 118 -4.96 -19.35 -27.92
N ASP A 119 -5.24 -20.24 -28.88
CA ASP A 119 -4.27 -21.21 -29.37
C ASP A 119 -3.08 -20.53 -30.07
N GLN A 120 -3.33 -19.51 -30.89
CA GLN A 120 -2.25 -18.71 -31.49
C GLN A 120 -1.47 -17.89 -30.46
N ALA A 121 -2.13 -17.37 -29.43
CA ALA A 121 -1.45 -16.68 -28.35
C ALA A 121 -0.57 -17.64 -27.53
N LEU A 122 -1.07 -18.82 -27.21
CA LEU A 122 -0.32 -19.85 -26.47
C LEU A 122 0.89 -20.37 -27.25
N LEU A 123 0.81 -20.48 -28.58
CA LEU A 123 1.95 -20.89 -29.41
C LEU A 123 3.14 -19.90 -29.36
N ARG A 124 2.91 -18.67 -28.90
CA ARG A 124 3.96 -17.65 -28.72
C ARG A 124 4.61 -17.70 -27.35
N ILE A 125 4.03 -18.46 -26.41
CA ILE A 125 4.57 -18.63 -25.06
C ILE A 125 5.47 -19.85 -25.09
N GLU A 126 6.77 -19.63 -25.14
CA GLU A 126 7.75 -20.69 -24.88
C GLU A 126 7.97 -20.79 -23.38
N PRO A 127 7.46 -21.82 -22.70
CA PRO A 127 7.75 -22.02 -21.29
C PRO A 127 9.24 -22.32 -21.13
N LYS A 128 9.98 -21.40 -20.56
CA LYS A 128 11.36 -21.62 -20.16
C LYS A 128 11.36 -22.26 -18.79
N GLU A 129 11.75 -23.53 -18.71
CA GLU A 129 12.02 -24.14 -17.42
C GLU A 129 13.25 -23.47 -16.80
N PHE A 130 13.05 -22.84 -15.64
CA PHE A 130 14.10 -22.22 -14.87
C PHE A 130 14.05 -22.72 -13.44
N THR A 131 15.16 -23.19 -12.93
CA THR A 131 15.30 -23.56 -11.52
C THR A 131 16.26 -22.57 -10.87
N PRO A 132 15.78 -21.71 -9.98
CA PRO A 132 16.61 -20.72 -9.32
C PRO A 132 17.62 -21.38 -8.39
N THR A 133 18.82 -20.82 -8.33
CA THR A 133 19.93 -21.26 -7.49
C THR A 133 20.60 -20.05 -6.84
N GLU A 134 21.52 -20.29 -5.88
CA GLU A 134 22.28 -19.21 -5.23
C GLU A 134 23.11 -18.32 -6.18
N ASN A 135 23.45 -18.81 -7.36
CA ASN A 135 24.22 -18.10 -8.38
C ASN A 135 23.41 -17.68 -9.61
N SER A 136 22.14 -18.02 -9.64
CA SER A 136 21.21 -17.72 -10.73
C SER A 136 19.81 -17.52 -10.14
N LEU A 137 19.53 -16.30 -9.73
CA LEU A 137 18.34 -15.95 -8.97
C LEU A 137 17.16 -15.62 -9.89
N GLU A 138 15.96 -15.80 -9.36
CA GLU A 138 14.74 -15.24 -9.91
C GLU A 138 14.47 -13.87 -9.30
N VAL A 139 14.02 -12.91 -10.10
CA VAL A 139 13.63 -11.57 -9.64
C VAL A 139 12.16 -11.36 -9.94
N LEU A 140 11.40 -11.03 -8.92
CA LEU A 140 9.98 -10.68 -9.02
C LEU A 140 9.80 -9.18 -8.73
N LEU A 141 9.21 -8.45 -9.69
CA LEU A 141 8.85 -7.05 -9.52
C LEU A 141 7.35 -6.94 -9.26
N THR A 142 7.00 -6.32 -8.14
CA THR A 142 5.60 -6.12 -7.74
C THR A 142 5.30 -4.64 -7.60
N PRO A 143 4.05 -4.20 -7.83
CA PRO A 143 3.65 -2.87 -7.38
C PRO A 143 3.83 -2.74 -5.87
N ASP A 144 4.15 -1.54 -5.41
CA ASP A 144 4.20 -1.24 -4.00
C ASP A 144 2.77 -1.20 -3.40
N PHE A 145 2.60 -1.62 -2.16
CA PHE A 145 1.28 -1.67 -1.50
C PHE A 145 0.65 -0.29 -1.32
N HIS A 146 1.45 0.75 -1.16
CA HIS A 146 0.97 2.11 -0.86
C HIS A 146 1.16 3.06 -2.04
N THR A 147 2.31 3.02 -2.69
CA THR A 147 2.63 3.94 -3.79
C THR A 147 2.27 3.40 -5.16
N TRP A 148 1.83 2.13 -5.25
CA TRP A 148 1.47 1.41 -6.46
C TRP A 148 2.63 1.37 -7.46
N ASP A 149 2.44 1.93 -8.65
CA ASP A 149 3.47 2.07 -9.69
C ASP A 149 4.27 3.38 -9.57
N GLY A 150 4.02 4.14 -8.51
CA GLY A 150 4.63 5.44 -8.24
C GLY A 150 3.68 6.63 -8.42
N GLN A 151 2.44 6.42 -8.85
CA GLN A 151 1.48 7.52 -8.98
C GLN A 151 1.14 8.18 -7.62
N PHE A 152 1.21 7.40 -6.52
CA PHE A 152 0.93 7.89 -5.17
C PHE A 152 2.20 8.24 -4.36
N SER A 153 3.38 8.24 -4.97
CA SER A 153 4.64 8.47 -4.26
C SER A 153 4.76 9.86 -3.61
N ASN A 154 3.94 10.83 -4.01
CA ASN A 154 3.92 12.15 -3.37
C ASN A 154 2.94 12.26 -2.20
N ASN A 155 2.28 11.18 -1.81
CA ASN A 155 1.40 11.15 -0.65
C ASN A 155 2.20 10.77 0.60
N GLY A 156 2.42 11.75 1.51
CA GLY A 156 3.23 11.56 2.70
C GLY A 156 2.66 10.53 3.68
N TRP A 157 1.35 10.45 3.82
CA TRP A 157 0.71 9.45 4.67
C TRP A 157 0.92 8.04 4.14
N MET A 158 0.86 7.85 2.80
CA MET A 158 1.14 6.56 2.19
C MET A 158 2.62 6.18 2.26
N MET A 159 3.53 7.15 2.09
CA MET A 159 4.96 6.92 2.23
C MET A 159 5.37 6.55 3.65
N GLU A 160 4.69 7.10 4.66
CA GLU A 160 4.98 6.86 6.08
C GLU A 160 4.18 5.67 6.65
N CYS A 161 3.18 5.17 5.93
CA CYS A 161 2.43 3.99 6.32
C CYS A 161 3.31 2.74 6.22
N PRO A 162 3.44 1.94 7.29
CA PRO A 162 4.26 0.74 7.27
C PRO A 162 3.76 -0.29 6.27
N GLN A 163 4.66 -0.90 5.53
CA GLN A 163 4.34 -2.02 4.66
C GLN A 163 3.75 -3.18 5.47
N PRO A 164 2.76 -3.91 4.95
CA PRO A 164 2.02 -4.91 5.73
C PRO A 164 2.90 -6.01 6.34
N ILE A 165 3.95 -6.43 5.64
CA ILE A 165 4.80 -7.54 6.05
C ILE A 165 6.14 -7.04 6.60
N THR A 166 6.87 -6.24 5.81
CA THR A 166 8.22 -5.80 6.16
C THR A 166 8.24 -4.72 7.23
N LYS A 167 7.13 -3.99 7.42
CA LYS A 167 7.03 -2.80 8.27
C LYS A 167 7.93 -1.64 7.86
N LEU A 168 8.55 -1.72 6.68
CA LEU A 168 9.34 -0.63 6.12
C LEU A 168 8.45 0.55 5.76
N THR A 169 9.00 1.74 5.91
CA THR A 169 8.42 3.01 5.50
C THR A 169 9.40 3.77 4.63
N TRP A 170 8.92 4.67 3.82
CA TRP A 170 9.68 5.60 2.99
C TRP A 170 10.52 4.96 1.87
N ASP A 171 11.18 3.84 2.14
CA ASP A 171 12.04 3.15 1.19
C ASP A 171 11.47 1.80 0.76
N ASN A 172 11.93 1.32 -0.37
CA ASN A 172 11.85 -0.07 -0.77
C ASN A 172 13.23 -0.74 -0.65
N ALA A 173 13.23 -2.06 -0.65
CA ALA A 173 14.43 -2.87 -0.57
C ALA A 173 14.31 -4.10 -1.47
N LEU A 174 15.43 -4.76 -1.72
CA LEU A 174 15.47 -6.11 -2.29
C LEU A 174 15.19 -7.12 -1.17
N LEU A 175 14.03 -7.74 -1.22
CA LEU A 175 13.62 -8.75 -0.23
C LEU A 175 14.18 -10.10 -0.61
N ILE A 176 14.84 -10.76 0.34
CA ILE A 176 15.44 -12.08 0.16
C ILE A 176 15.07 -13.02 1.31
N SER A 177 15.11 -14.33 1.04
CA SER A 177 14.89 -15.33 2.08
C SER A 177 16.06 -15.41 3.07
N PRO A 178 15.83 -15.90 4.31
CA PRO A 178 16.91 -16.18 5.26
C PRO A 178 17.92 -17.21 4.72
N VAL A 179 17.48 -18.15 3.87
CA VAL A 179 18.35 -19.15 3.25
C VAL A 179 19.34 -18.48 2.30
N LEU A 180 18.83 -17.59 1.41
CA LEU A 180 19.70 -16.82 0.51
C LEU A 180 20.62 -15.90 1.28
N ALA A 181 20.13 -15.22 2.33
CA ALA A 181 20.94 -14.35 3.19
C ALA A 181 22.14 -15.09 3.77
N LYS A 182 21.92 -16.30 4.32
CA LYS A 182 22.99 -17.15 4.86
C LYS A 182 24.02 -17.54 3.79
N LYS A 183 23.58 -17.83 2.57
CA LYS A 183 24.45 -18.16 1.46
C LYS A 183 25.30 -16.96 1.02
N LEU A 184 24.68 -15.77 0.97
CA LEU A 184 25.39 -14.54 0.64
C LEU A 184 26.44 -14.17 1.69
N GLU A 185 26.17 -14.34 2.99
CA GLU A 185 27.17 -14.14 4.04
C GLU A 185 28.34 -15.12 3.96
N GLN A 186 28.07 -16.38 3.58
CA GLN A 186 29.12 -17.36 3.36
C GLN A 186 30.02 -16.99 2.17
N LYS A 187 29.42 -16.49 1.09
CA LYS A 187 30.13 -16.05 -0.12
C LYS A 187 30.86 -14.73 0.09
N TYR A 188 30.26 -13.82 0.85
CA TYR A 188 30.77 -12.48 1.12
C TYR A 188 30.82 -12.22 2.64
N PRO A 189 31.91 -12.61 3.33
CA PRO A 189 31.99 -12.56 4.81
C PRO A 189 31.89 -11.16 5.44
N LYS A 190 32.00 -10.10 4.65
CA LYS A 190 31.80 -8.71 5.09
C LYS A 190 30.35 -8.26 5.02
N LEU A 191 29.49 -9.06 4.42
CA LEU A 191 28.09 -8.77 4.31
C LEU A 191 27.40 -9.23 5.61
N GLU A 192 26.83 -8.29 6.35
CA GLU A 192 26.11 -8.56 7.60
C GLU A 192 24.62 -8.42 7.33
N LEU A 193 23.91 -9.53 7.23
CA LEU A 193 22.47 -9.60 6.92
C LEU A 193 21.68 -10.18 8.07
N LEU A 194 22.27 -11.14 8.79
CA LEU A 194 21.64 -11.81 9.90
C LEU A 194 22.27 -11.36 11.22
N PRO A 195 21.48 -11.20 12.28
CA PRO A 195 21.99 -10.82 13.58
C PRO A 195 22.93 -11.90 14.11
N LYS A 196 24.09 -11.48 14.62
CA LYS A 196 25.09 -12.38 15.19
C LYS A 196 24.85 -12.72 16.64
N ALA A 197 24.01 -11.97 17.34
CA ALA A 197 23.69 -12.16 18.75
C ALA A 197 22.23 -12.56 18.91
N THR A 198 22.01 -13.70 19.53
CA THR A 198 20.70 -14.08 20.05
C THR A 198 20.50 -13.30 21.36
N MET A 199 19.74 -12.24 21.32
CA MET A 199 19.22 -11.67 22.56
C MET A 199 18.08 -12.57 23.05
N LEU A 200 18.30 -13.19 24.20
CA LEU A 200 17.24 -13.83 24.95
C LEU A 200 16.35 -12.69 25.48
N ASN A 201 15.06 -12.71 25.13
CA ASN A 201 14.11 -11.83 25.80
C ASN A 201 14.00 -12.22 27.29
N GLU A 202 13.37 -11.39 28.09
CA GLU A 202 13.17 -11.63 29.52
C GLU A 202 12.48 -12.97 29.85
N THR A 203 11.81 -13.58 28.86
CA THR A 203 11.17 -14.89 28.96
C THR A 203 12.08 -16.05 28.54
N GLY A 204 13.31 -15.78 28.16
CA GLY A 204 14.27 -16.80 27.70
C GLY A 204 14.02 -17.34 26.30
N GLN A 205 13.15 -16.71 25.50
CA GLN A 205 12.91 -17.07 24.10
C GLN A 205 13.85 -16.30 23.19
N ILE A 206 14.36 -16.98 22.17
CA ILE A 206 15.13 -16.38 21.10
C ILE A 206 14.14 -15.62 20.19
N ALA A 207 14.16 -14.30 20.25
CA ALA A 207 13.48 -13.51 19.24
C ALA A 207 14.26 -13.66 17.91
N PRO A 208 13.64 -14.09 16.83
CA PRO A 208 14.27 -14.07 15.52
C PRO A 208 14.40 -12.60 15.07
N ASP A 209 15.52 -11.99 15.41
CA ASP A 209 15.85 -10.67 14.89
C ASP A 209 16.35 -10.85 13.45
N THR A 210 15.63 -10.32 12.50
CA THR A 210 15.94 -10.41 11.07
C THR A 210 16.66 -9.18 10.55
N ALA A 211 17.03 -8.27 11.44
CA ALA A 211 17.64 -7.01 11.07
C ALA A 211 18.93 -6.75 11.87
N VAL A 212 19.87 -6.08 11.23
CA VAL A 212 21.10 -5.57 11.88
C VAL A 212 20.87 -4.11 12.24
N PHE A 213 20.95 -3.80 13.53
CA PHE A 213 20.81 -2.43 14.03
C PHE A 213 22.18 -1.84 14.37
N GLN A 214 22.35 -0.57 14.05
CA GLN A 214 23.46 0.25 14.50
C GLN A 214 22.91 1.56 15.05
N ASP A 215 23.26 1.86 16.32
CA ASP A 215 22.79 3.08 17.01
C ASP A 215 21.25 3.26 16.98
N GLY A 216 20.53 2.14 17.16
CA GLY A 216 19.07 2.12 17.14
C GLY A 216 18.43 2.21 15.74
N LYS A 217 19.22 2.24 14.69
CA LYS A 217 18.74 2.30 13.29
C LYS A 217 19.04 1.03 12.54
N GLN A 218 18.09 0.58 11.72
CA GLN A 218 18.26 -0.60 10.89
C GLN A 218 19.23 -0.33 9.73
N LYS A 219 20.34 -1.05 9.73
CA LYS A 219 21.39 -0.96 8.73
C LYS A 219 21.24 -2.06 7.70
N ALA A 220 21.05 -1.70 6.43
CA ALA A 220 20.93 -2.62 5.32
C ALA A 220 22.09 -2.43 4.33
N PRO A 221 22.83 -3.48 3.95
CA PRO A 221 23.89 -3.36 2.97
C PRO A 221 23.31 -3.10 1.58
N ILE A 222 23.95 -2.21 0.83
CA ILE A 222 23.60 -1.96 -0.58
C ILE A 222 24.31 -3.00 -1.43
N VAL A 223 23.56 -3.57 -2.36
CA VAL A 223 24.08 -4.52 -3.34
C VAL A 223 23.72 -4.08 -4.75
N THR A 224 24.49 -4.55 -5.71
CA THR A 224 24.17 -4.49 -7.12
C THR A 224 23.47 -5.81 -7.50
N LEU A 225 22.22 -5.70 -7.91
CA LEU A 225 21.48 -6.79 -8.55
C LEU A 225 21.67 -6.67 -10.05
N LYS A 226 22.24 -7.71 -10.67
CA LYS A 226 22.47 -7.77 -12.11
C LYS A 226 21.49 -8.76 -12.73
N VAL A 227 20.81 -8.34 -13.79
CA VAL A 227 19.86 -9.17 -14.54
C VAL A 227 20.29 -9.16 -16.01
N GLY A 228 20.76 -10.29 -16.52
CA GLY A 228 21.37 -10.35 -17.84
C GLY A 228 22.62 -9.45 -17.96
N ASP A 229 22.96 -9.06 -19.18
CA ASP A 229 24.19 -8.33 -19.46
C ASP A 229 24.07 -6.80 -19.34
N HIS A 230 22.86 -6.28 -19.20
CA HIS A 230 22.60 -4.84 -19.37
C HIS A 230 21.82 -4.16 -18.26
N HIS A 231 21.27 -4.92 -17.32
CA HIS A 231 20.43 -4.36 -16.26
C HIS A 231 21.11 -4.49 -14.90
N GLU A 232 21.53 -3.35 -14.37
CA GLU A 232 22.07 -3.25 -13.02
C GLU A 232 21.18 -2.36 -12.14
N TYR A 233 20.98 -2.78 -10.92
CA TYR A 233 20.15 -2.09 -9.96
C TYR A 233 20.77 -2.12 -8.56
N ASN A 234 21.04 -0.95 -8.00
CA ASN A 234 21.60 -0.83 -6.66
C ASN A 234 20.50 -0.53 -5.65
N ALA A 235 20.37 -1.38 -4.64
CA ALA A 235 19.40 -1.20 -3.58
C ALA A 235 19.81 -1.93 -2.29
N PRO A 236 19.26 -1.55 -1.13
CA PRO A 236 19.50 -2.23 0.12
C PRO A 236 18.88 -3.62 0.13
N LEU A 237 19.55 -4.59 0.74
CA LEU A 237 18.98 -5.91 1.03
C LEU A 237 18.20 -5.90 2.33
N TYR A 238 17.05 -6.59 2.31
CA TYR A 238 16.24 -6.84 3.48
C TYR A 238 15.89 -8.34 3.56
N VAL A 239 16.12 -8.93 4.72
CA VAL A 239 15.81 -10.35 4.94
C VAL A 239 14.36 -10.50 5.37
N GLN A 240 13.56 -11.15 4.53
CA GLN A 240 12.15 -11.40 4.76
C GLN A 240 11.89 -12.89 4.94
N PRO A 241 11.58 -13.37 6.16
CA PRO A 241 11.14 -14.75 6.38
C PRO A 241 9.87 -15.07 5.57
N GLY A 242 9.79 -16.30 5.08
CA GLY A 242 8.65 -16.78 4.30
C GLY A 242 8.76 -16.59 2.79
N LEU A 243 9.78 -15.89 2.29
CA LEU A 243 10.07 -15.84 0.86
C LEU A 243 10.64 -17.16 0.34
N ALA A 244 10.35 -17.45 -0.92
CA ALA A 244 10.96 -18.59 -1.63
C ALA A 244 12.48 -18.42 -1.69
N ASP A 245 13.18 -19.55 -1.57
CA ASP A 245 14.63 -19.58 -1.68
C ASP A 245 15.06 -19.16 -3.09
N TYR A 246 16.13 -18.37 -3.17
CA TYR A 246 16.69 -17.89 -4.43
C TYR A 246 15.78 -17.00 -5.30
N THR A 247 14.69 -16.49 -4.73
CA THR A 247 13.84 -15.45 -5.31
C THR A 247 14.11 -14.13 -4.61
N VAL A 248 14.32 -13.09 -5.41
CA VAL A 248 14.47 -11.69 -4.95
C VAL A 248 13.21 -10.94 -5.32
N VAL A 249 12.59 -10.27 -4.36
CA VAL A 249 11.40 -9.44 -4.61
C VAL A 249 11.78 -7.98 -4.46
N SER A 250 11.36 -7.14 -5.39
CA SER A 250 11.47 -5.69 -5.31
C SER A 250 10.16 -5.03 -5.70
N THR A 251 9.80 -3.94 -5.02
CA THR A 251 8.63 -3.15 -5.40
C THR A 251 9.03 -2.06 -6.41
N ILE A 252 8.15 -1.82 -7.37
CA ILE A 252 8.24 -0.67 -8.29
C ILE A 252 7.52 0.54 -7.67
N GLY A 253 7.78 1.73 -8.20
CA GLY A 253 7.02 2.93 -7.84
C GLY A 253 7.75 3.89 -6.92
N GLN A 254 8.87 3.48 -6.33
CA GLN A 254 9.74 4.35 -5.54
C GLN A 254 11.03 4.70 -6.30
N GLY A 255 11.88 5.52 -5.70
CA GLY A 255 13.14 5.97 -6.30
C GLY A 255 12.97 6.94 -7.46
N ARG A 256 11.84 7.64 -7.50
CA ARG A 256 11.55 8.66 -8.52
C ARG A 256 12.34 9.93 -8.28
N SER A 257 12.84 10.51 -9.35
CA SER A 257 13.65 11.73 -9.26
C SER A 257 12.80 12.99 -9.16
N ARG A 258 11.57 12.95 -9.69
CA ARG A 258 10.66 14.09 -9.68
C ARG A 258 9.20 13.64 -9.65
N VAL A 259 8.58 13.78 -8.50
CA VAL A 259 7.18 13.41 -8.29
C VAL A 259 6.46 14.38 -7.36
N GLY A 260 7.19 15.30 -6.75
CA GLY A 260 6.68 16.29 -5.81
C GLY A 260 7.60 16.46 -4.60
N ARG A 261 7.11 17.14 -3.57
CA ARG A 261 7.91 17.49 -2.39
C ARG A 261 8.29 16.29 -1.53
N VAL A 262 7.40 15.30 -1.46
CA VAL A 262 7.49 14.16 -0.53
C VAL A 262 8.28 13.02 -1.15
N GLY A 263 7.89 12.61 -2.36
CA GLY A 263 8.39 11.37 -2.95
C GLY A 263 9.66 11.52 -3.80
N SER A 264 10.09 12.75 -4.14
CA SER A 264 11.27 12.92 -4.97
C SER A 264 12.54 12.50 -4.24
N GLY A 265 13.29 11.56 -4.82
CA GLY A 265 14.55 11.07 -4.28
C GLY A 265 14.41 10.09 -3.10
N THR A 266 13.19 9.62 -2.80
CA THR A 266 12.95 8.59 -1.78
C THR A 266 12.89 7.20 -2.38
N GLY A 267 13.52 6.23 -1.71
CA GLY A 267 13.60 4.85 -2.18
C GLY A 267 14.51 4.64 -3.37
N PHE A 268 14.36 3.51 -4.02
CA PHE A 268 15.24 3.01 -5.07
C PHE A 268 14.41 2.63 -6.31
N ASN A 269 14.85 3.07 -7.49
CA ASN A 269 14.09 2.89 -8.73
C ASN A 269 14.33 1.52 -9.36
N SER A 270 13.47 0.56 -9.08
CA SER A 270 13.50 -0.78 -9.67
C SER A 270 12.87 -0.86 -11.08
N CYS A 271 12.27 0.22 -11.57
CA CYS A 271 11.67 0.22 -12.92
C CYS A 271 12.72 0.00 -14.03
N SER A 272 13.99 0.24 -13.77
CA SER A 272 15.07 -0.09 -14.70
C SER A 272 15.20 -1.58 -15.03
N LEU A 273 14.63 -2.45 -14.19
CA LEU A 273 14.57 -3.89 -14.38
C LEU A 273 13.36 -4.35 -15.19
N LEU A 274 12.38 -3.46 -15.45
CA LEU A 274 11.23 -3.78 -16.27
C LEU A 274 11.62 -3.83 -17.74
N HIS A 275 11.30 -4.92 -18.41
CA HIS A 275 11.44 -5.04 -19.86
C HIS A 275 10.30 -5.87 -20.45
N THR A 276 10.05 -5.69 -21.73
CA THR A 276 8.88 -6.27 -22.43
C THR A 276 8.81 -7.78 -22.40
N ASP A 277 9.97 -8.44 -22.32
CA ASP A 277 10.06 -9.90 -22.40
C ASP A 277 9.92 -10.60 -21.04
N SER A 278 9.99 -9.87 -19.93
CA SER A 278 10.03 -10.48 -18.59
C SER A 278 8.70 -10.46 -17.84
N ASN A 279 7.74 -9.66 -18.27
CA ASN A 279 6.44 -9.52 -17.61
C ASN A 279 6.52 -9.49 -16.06
N ARG A 280 7.47 -8.72 -15.50
CA ARG A 280 7.79 -8.57 -14.07
C ARG A 280 8.56 -9.73 -13.43
N ILE A 281 8.86 -10.79 -14.16
CA ILE A 281 9.69 -11.90 -13.67
C ILE A 281 10.93 -11.99 -14.55
N SER A 282 12.09 -11.88 -13.93
CA SER A 282 13.38 -12.03 -14.60
C SER A 282 14.15 -13.18 -13.97
N THR A 283 14.94 -13.87 -14.77
CA THR A 283 15.71 -15.05 -14.34
C THR A 283 17.19 -14.84 -14.61
N GLY A 284 18.04 -15.59 -13.91
CA GLY A 284 19.49 -15.54 -14.11
C GLY A 284 20.16 -14.36 -13.42
N ALA A 285 19.51 -13.77 -12.41
CA ALA A 285 20.09 -12.63 -11.70
C ALA A 285 21.19 -13.04 -10.72
N THR A 286 22.11 -12.10 -10.46
CA THR A 286 23.19 -12.23 -9.46
C THR A 286 23.23 -11.03 -8.55
N ILE A 287 23.76 -11.24 -7.33
CA ILE A 287 23.92 -10.21 -6.31
C ILE A 287 25.42 -10.04 -6.01
N GLU A 288 25.89 -8.78 -6.03
CA GLU A 288 27.23 -8.38 -5.64
C GLU A 288 27.19 -7.26 -4.63
N PRO A 289 27.92 -7.34 -3.49
CA PRO A 289 27.99 -6.25 -2.52
C PRO A 289 28.72 -5.03 -3.08
N THR A 290 28.19 -3.82 -2.81
CA THR A 290 28.88 -2.57 -3.14
C THR A 290 29.90 -2.17 -2.07
N GLY A 291 29.71 -2.60 -0.83
CA GLY A 291 30.44 -2.15 0.34
C GLY A 291 29.78 -1.00 1.09
N ASP A 292 28.76 -0.41 0.52
CA ASP A 292 27.97 0.66 1.12
C ASP A 292 26.80 0.10 1.92
N PHE A 293 26.15 0.95 2.71
CA PHE A 293 24.94 0.60 3.43
C PHE A 293 23.94 1.76 3.40
N HIS A 294 22.68 1.41 3.64
CA HIS A 294 21.56 2.34 3.74
C HIS A 294 20.86 2.16 5.08
N ILE A 295 20.36 3.23 5.65
CA ILE A 295 19.52 3.17 6.85
C ILE A 295 18.08 3.09 6.42
N LEU A 296 17.42 1.99 6.74
CA LEU A 296 15.99 1.78 6.53
C LEU A 296 15.20 2.31 7.72
N ALA A 297 14.04 2.86 7.47
CA ALA A 297 13.06 3.20 8.49
C ALA A 297 12.07 2.04 8.63
N ASN A 298 11.97 1.50 9.84
CA ASN A 298 11.10 0.40 10.16
C ASN A 298 10.34 0.72 11.44
N VAL A 299 9.03 0.51 11.41
CA VAL A 299 8.20 0.73 12.60
C VAL A 299 8.54 -0.29 13.66
N GLN A 300 8.79 0.20 14.88
CA GLN A 300 9.12 -0.63 16.03
C GLN A 300 7.91 -1.45 16.50
N GLU A 301 8.15 -2.66 16.94
CA GLU A 301 7.14 -3.50 17.55
C GLU A 301 6.98 -3.17 19.04
N HIS A 302 5.74 -3.20 19.50
CA HIS A 302 5.42 -3.15 20.92
C HIS A 302 5.22 -4.56 21.47
N TRP A 303 6.02 -5.50 21.23
CA TRP A 303 6.11 -6.89 21.73
C TRP A 303 4.88 -7.44 22.46
N SER A 304 4.21 -6.62 23.26
CA SER A 304 3.07 -6.96 24.08
C SER A 304 2.14 -5.76 24.26
N MET A 305 0.84 -6.02 24.31
CA MET A 305 -0.15 -5.03 24.76
C MET A 305 -0.12 -4.83 26.29
N GLU A 306 0.79 -5.51 26.98
CA GLU A 306 0.94 -5.49 28.45
C GLU A 306 -0.37 -5.80 29.17
N GLY A 307 -1.15 -6.72 28.60
CA GLY A 307 -2.45 -7.07 29.10
C GLY A 307 -3.57 -6.06 28.81
N ARG A 308 -3.32 -4.97 28.12
CA ARG A 308 -4.36 -4.01 27.73
C ARG A 308 -5.14 -4.51 26.53
N ALA A 309 -6.48 -4.56 26.61
CA ALA A 309 -7.33 -4.97 25.48
C ALA A 309 -7.53 -3.84 24.47
N ILE A 310 -6.46 -3.35 23.87
CA ILE A 310 -6.49 -2.32 22.83
C ILE A 310 -7.23 -2.85 21.60
N VAL A 311 -6.97 -4.12 21.26
CA VAL A 311 -7.68 -4.87 20.23
C VAL A 311 -8.50 -5.96 20.91
N ARG A 312 -9.78 -6.06 20.54
CA ARG A 312 -10.70 -7.06 21.06
C ARG A 312 -11.14 -7.94 19.92
N GLU A 313 -10.91 -9.24 20.03
CA GLU A 313 -11.19 -10.19 18.96
C GLU A 313 -12.07 -11.33 19.45
N THR A 314 -12.90 -11.84 18.58
CA THR A 314 -13.75 -12.99 18.84
C THR A 314 -14.08 -13.70 17.52
N ASN A 315 -14.66 -14.90 17.62
CA ASN A 315 -15.25 -15.58 16.46
C ASN A 315 -16.79 -15.53 16.52
N ALA A 316 -17.42 -15.75 15.38
CA ALA A 316 -18.87 -15.62 15.24
C ALA A 316 -19.65 -16.53 16.20
N LYS A 317 -19.13 -17.74 16.50
CA LYS A 317 -19.79 -18.67 17.42
C LYS A 317 -19.76 -18.13 18.86
N TYR A 318 -18.61 -17.66 19.32
CA TYR A 318 -18.49 -17.10 20.67
C TYR A 318 -19.33 -15.82 20.80
N TYR A 319 -19.32 -14.97 19.78
CA TYR A 319 -20.15 -13.76 19.75
C TYR A 319 -21.65 -14.05 19.88
N ALA A 320 -22.14 -15.11 19.22
CA ALA A 320 -23.55 -15.49 19.29
C ALA A 320 -23.98 -15.92 20.71
N GLU A 321 -23.06 -16.39 21.54
CA GLU A 321 -23.31 -16.80 22.93
C GLU A 321 -22.98 -15.66 23.93
N HIS A 322 -22.11 -14.71 23.53
CA HIS A 322 -21.58 -13.62 24.36
C HIS A 322 -21.49 -12.32 23.57
N GLU A 323 -22.63 -11.70 23.29
CA GLU A 323 -22.70 -10.45 22.51
C GLU A 323 -21.94 -9.30 23.18
N ASP A 324 -21.78 -9.35 24.50
CA ASP A 324 -21.10 -8.39 25.34
C ASP A 324 -19.61 -8.69 25.56
N PHE A 325 -19.01 -9.63 24.78
CA PHE A 325 -17.63 -10.07 24.95
C PHE A 325 -16.64 -8.91 25.07
N ALA A 326 -16.87 -7.82 24.34
CA ALA A 326 -15.99 -6.67 24.34
C ALA A 326 -15.95 -5.92 25.69
N HIS A 327 -17.00 -6.03 26.50
CA HIS A 327 -17.04 -5.43 27.84
C HIS A 327 -16.17 -6.19 28.85
N HIS A 328 -16.02 -7.49 28.64
CA HIS A 328 -15.32 -8.37 29.60
C HIS A 328 -13.87 -8.63 29.20
N MET A 329 -13.55 -8.46 27.93
CA MET A 329 -12.24 -8.81 27.41
C MET A 329 -11.16 -7.83 27.90
N GLY A 330 -10.15 -8.37 28.59
CA GLY A 330 -9.01 -7.61 29.07
C GLY A 330 -9.28 -6.68 30.25
N ALA A 331 -10.46 -6.74 30.83
CA ALA A 331 -10.74 -6.00 32.08
C ALA A 331 -9.80 -6.41 33.22
N GLU A 332 -9.38 -7.66 33.25
CA GLU A 332 -8.50 -8.27 34.23
C GLU A 332 -7.08 -7.71 34.18
N SER A 333 -6.60 -7.41 33.00
CA SER A 333 -5.21 -7.02 32.76
C SER A 333 -5.02 -5.52 32.63
N HIS A 334 -6.12 -4.78 32.51
CA HIS A 334 -6.08 -3.32 32.34
C HIS A 334 -6.20 -2.56 33.65
N SER A 335 -6.60 -3.23 34.70
CA SER A 335 -6.60 -2.58 35.97
C SER A 335 -5.15 -2.44 36.41
N PRO A 336 -4.58 -1.22 36.44
CA PRO A 336 -3.33 -1.03 37.13
C PRO A 336 -3.51 -1.58 38.52
N PRO A 337 -2.46 -2.16 39.14
CA PRO A 337 -2.57 -2.69 40.47
C PRO A 337 -3.22 -1.63 41.37
N MET A 338 -4.36 -1.97 41.93
CA MET A 338 -5.06 -1.07 42.82
C MET A 338 -4.17 -0.76 43.99
N TRP A 339 -3.84 0.50 44.18
CA TRP A 339 -3.15 0.98 45.33
C TRP A 339 -4.19 1.06 46.45
N GLY A 340 -4.18 0.09 47.39
CA GLY A 340 -5.04 0.14 48.55
C GLY A 340 -5.89 -1.09 48.82
N LYS A 341 -7.02 -0.89 49.49
CA LYS A 341 -7.83 -1.91 50.15
C LYS A 341 -8.49 -2.97 49.25
N ASP A 342 -8.50 -2.76 47.95
CA ASP A 342 -9.30 -3.59 47.03
C ASP A 342 -8.44 -4.52 46.15
N GLN A 343 -7.21 -4.85 46.57
CA GLN A 343 -6.35 -5.78 45.82
C GLN A 343 -6.99 -7.16 45.65
N ASP A 344 -7.85 -7.54 46.61
CA ASP A 344 -8.56 -8.82 46.63
C ASP A 344 -9.97 -8.75 46.01
N ALA A 345 -10.36 -7.61 45.47
CA ALA A 345 -11.65 -7.47 44.83
C ALA A 345 -11.78 -8.38 43.59
N SER A 346 -12.97 -8.90 43.35
CA SER A 346 -13.25 -9.73 42.22
C SER A 346 -13.00 -8.96 40.92
N ILE A 347 -12.74 -9.68 39.84
CA ILE A 347 -12.51 -9.11 38.49
C ILE A 347 -13.67 -8.17 38.05
N ALA A 348 -14.90 -8.59 38.37
CA ALA A 348 -16.08 -7.79 38.07
C ALA A 348 -16.11 -6.45 38.85
N GLU A 349 -15.69 -6.48 40.11
CA GLU A 349 -15.59 -5.25 40.92
C GLU A 349 -14.44 -4.36 40.47
N LYS A 350 -13.30 -4.97 40.09
CA LYS A 350 -12.18 -4.22 39.48
C LYS A 350 -12.58 -3.56 38.15
N ALA A 351 -13.31 -4.25 37.30
CA ALA A 351 -13.80 -3.72 36.04
C ALA A 351 -14.75 -2.52 36.22
N THR A 352 -15.51 -2.50 37.31
CA THR A 352 -16.44 -1.39 37.55
C THR A 352 -15.81 -0.19 38.26
N THR A 353 -14.77 -0.41 39.05
CA THR A 353 -14.22 0.64 39.94
C THR A 353 -12.89 1.19 39.50
N THR A 354 -12.02 0.37 38.91
CA THR A 354 -10.63 0.74 38.70
C THR A 354 -10.36 1.68 37.50
N PRO A 355 -10.98 1.53 36.34
CA PRO A 355 -10.76 2.45 35.24
C PRO A 355 -11.18 3.90 35.55
N ARG A 356 -12.08 4.06 36.49
CA ARG A 356 -12.67 5.35 36.90
C ARG A 356 -11.84 6.08 37.92
N GLY A 357 -11.23 5.33 38.86
CA GLY A 357 -10.49 5.91 39.97
C GLY A 357 -9.09 6.38 39.63
N ASN A 358 -8.50 5.93 38.53
CA ASN A 358 -7.10 6.18 38.19
C ASN A 358 -6.90 7.05 36.93
N SER A 359 -7.95 7.42 36.21
CA SER A 359 -7.88 8.34 35.09
C SER A 359 -8.09 9.78 35.58
N ALA A 360 -7.24 10.70 35.13
CA ALA A 360 -7.47 12.13 35.28
C ALA A 360 -8.66 12.65 34.45
N TYR A 361 -9.14 11.81 33.53
CA TYR A 361 -10.30 12.09 32.69
C TYR A 361 -11.45 11.20 33.14
N GLU A 362 -12.61 11.80 33.26
CA GLU A 362 -13.83 11.04 33.53
C GLU A 362 -14.17 10.16 32.32
N HIS A 363 -14.67 8.94 32.59
CA HIS A 363 -15.06 8.05 31.51
C HIS A 363 -16.29 8.63 30.78
N PRO A 364 -16.32 8.63 29.44
CA PRO A 364 -17.41 9.22 28.67
C PRO A 364 -18.81 8.73 29.09
N ASP A 365 -18.94 7.46 29.47
CA ASP A 365 -20.22 6.88 29.90
C ASP A 365 -20.78 7.47 31.20
N HIS A 366 -19.99 8.25 31.93
CA HIS A 366 -20.36 8.79 33.25
C HIS A 366 -20.39 10.30 33.33
N THR A 367 -19.72 10.98 32.44
CA THR A 367 -19.56 12.44 32.49
C THR A 367 -20.51 13.18 31.60
N TYR A 368 -21.02 12.49 30.61
CA TYR A 368 -21.85 13.15 29.60
C TYR A 368 -23.28 12.65 29.75
N GLU A 369 -24.15 13.51 30.22
CA GLU A 369 -25.54 13.48 29.78
C GLU A 369 -25.48 13.76 28.30
N HIS A 370 -25.28 12.74 27.53
CA HIS A 370 -24.65 12.61 26.24
C HIS A 370 -25.22 13.42 25.09
N SER A 371 -26.40 13.95 25.25
CA SER A 371 -27.17 14.34 24.09
C SER A 371 -26.86 15.74 23.55
N GLU A 372 -26.36 16.61 24.38
CA GLU A 372 -26.31 18.04 24.00
C GLU A 372 -24.93 18.53 23.52
N THR A 373 -23.84 17.87 23.89
CA THR A 373 -22.50 18.38 23.66
C THR A 373 -21.68 17.63 22.61
N PHE A 374 -21.90 16.31 22.40
CA PHE A 374 -21.07 15.48 21.51
C PHE A 374 -21.85 14.68 20.45
N GLY A 375 -23.15 14.87 20.33
CA GLY A 375 -23.98 14.10 19.41
C GLY A 375 -24.36 12.72 19.96
N LEU A 376 -25.37 12.12 19.34
CA LEU A 376 -25.98 10.86 19.75
C LEU A 376 -25.18 9.61 19.29
N HIS A 377 -24.09 9.80 18.53
CA HIS A 377 -23.41 8.69 17.87
C HIS A 377 -22.06 8.39 18.51
N GLN A 378 -21.88 7.13 18.88
CA GLN A 378 -20.58 6.57 19.26
C GLN A 378 -20.13 5.63 18.14
N TRP A 379 -18.90 5.80 17.71
CA TRP A 379 -18.35 5.05 16.59
C TRP A 379 -17.59 3.81 17.06
N GLY A 380 -17.89 2.69 16.45
CA GLY A 380 -17.14 1.46 16.58
C GLY A 380 -16.71 0.94 15.23
N MET A 381 -15.60 0.27 15.18
CA MET A 381 -15.11 -0.39 13.96
C MET A 381 -15.03 -1.90 14.18
N SER A 382 -15.68 -2.65 13.32
CA SER A 382 -15.56 -4.11 13.27
C SER A 382 -14.79 -4.52 12.02
N ILE A 383 -13.77 -5.36 12.19
CA ILE A 383 -12.91 -5.84 11.11
C ILE A 383 -13.08 -7.35 10.99
N ASP A 384 -13.59 -7.82 9.85
CA ASP A 384 -13.61 -9.25 9.53
C ASP A 384 -12.21 -9.71 9.12
N LEU A 385 -11.53 -10.43 10.04
CA LEU A 385 -10.17 -10.92 9.82
C LEU A 385 -10.07 -11.97 8.71
N ASN A 386 -11.18 -12.60 8.29
CA ASN A 386 -11.20 -13.50 7.14
C ASN A 386 -11.18 -12.74 5.81
N GLN A 387 -11.66 -11.50 5.80
CA GLN A 387 -11.72 -10.65 4.61
C GLN A 387 -10.59 -9.60 4.56
N CYS A 388 -10.03 -9.26 5.71
CA CYS A 388 -9.00 -8.25 5.82
C CYS A 388 -7.70 -8.70 5.13
N THR A 389 -7.25 -7.91 4.15
CA THR A 389 -5.99 -8.15 3.42
C THR A 389 -4.78 -7.46 4.06
N GLY A 390 -4.97 -6.68 5.13
CA GLY A 390 -3.90 -5.90 5.76
C GLY A 390 -3.40 -4.73 4.91
N CYS A 391 -4.21 -4.19 4.00
CA CYS A 391 -3.81 -3.12 3.07
C CYS A 391 -3.58 -1.76 3.74
N SER A 392 -3.87 -1.60 5.04
CA SER A 392 -3.71 -0.37 5.82
C SER A 392 -4.55 0.84 5.35
N ALA A 393 -5.52 0.65 4.46
CA ALA A 393 -6.39 1.73 3.97
C ALA A 393 -7.13 2.44 5.12
N CYS A 394 -7.62 1.69 6.11
CA CYS A 394 -8.26 2.25 7.30
C CYS A 394 -7.30 3.10 8.16
N VAL A 395 -6.01 2.74 8.21
CA VAL A 395 -4.97 3.49 8.93
C VAL A 395 -4.72 4.83 8.22
N VAL A 396 -4.53 4.80 6.90
CA VAL A 396 -4.31 6.01 6.09
C VAL A 396 -5.55 6.92 6.13
N ALA A 397 -6.75 6.34 6.06
CA ALA A 397 -7.99 7.10 6.18
C ALA A 397 -8.09 7.83 7.53
N CYS A 398 -7.77 7.15 8.62
CA CYS A 398 -7.75 7.78 9.96
C CYS A 398 -6.70 8.89 10.05
N GLN A 399 -5.50 8.67 9.52
CA GLN A 399 -4.44 9.67 9.54
C GLN A 399 -4.80 10.91 8.72
N SER A 400 -5.39 10.72 7.53
CA SER A 400 -5.78 11.83 6.66
C SER A 400 -6.95 12.62 7.23
N GLU A 401 -7.97 11.96 7.76
CA GLU A 401 -9.14 12.61 8.37
C GLU A 401 -8.76 13.43 9.61
N ASN A 402 -7.87 12.90 10.44
CA ASN A 402 -7.39 13.58 11.64
C ASN A 402 -6.20 14.51 11.36
N ASN A 403 -5.81 14.69 10.10
CA ASN A 403 -4.71 15.55 9.69
C ASN A 403 -3.42 15.28 10.49
N ILE A 404 -3.08 14.00 10.68
CA ILE A 404 -1.86 13.61 11.39
C ILE A 404 -0.64 14.08 10.60
N PRO A 405 0.29 14.81 11.23
CA PRO A 405 1.45 15.33 10.52
C PRO A 405 2.37 14.20 10.03
N VAL A 406 2.90 14.37 8.82
CA VAL A 406 3.99 13.54 8.31
C VAL A 406 5.28 13.97 8.98
N VAL A 407 5.93 13.06 9.69
CA VAL A 407 7.12 13.38 10.50
C VAL A 407 8.43 13.14 9.75
N GLY A 408 8.40 12.34 8.69
CA GLY A 408 9.55 12.02 7.87
C GLY A 408 10.34 10.80 8.37
N LYS A 409 11.17 10.27 7.48
CA LYS A 409 11.90 9.03 7.65
C LYS A 409 12.73 8.95 8.95
N ASP A 410 13.34 10.06 9.37
CA ASP A 410 14.25 10.07 10.52
C ASP A 410 13.51 9.98 11.88
N GLN A 411 12.21 10.20 11.88
CA GLN A 411 11.39 10.22 13.10
C GLN A 411 10.50 8.98 13.24
N VAL A 412 10.46 8.15 12.22
CA VAL A 412 9.68 6.89 12.23
C VAL A 412 10.39 5.74 13.01
#